data_332b005117a316f3269ee5390875c927
#
_entry.id   332b005117a316f3269ee5390875c927
#
_cell.length_a   1.000
_cell.length_b   1.000
_cell.length_c   1.000
_cell.angle_alpha   90.00
_cell.angle_beta   90.00
_cell.angle_gamma   90.00
#
_symmetry.space_group_name_H-M   'P 1'
#
loop_
_entity.id
_entity.type
_entity.pdbx_description
1 polymer ?
#
loop_
_entity_poly.entity_id
_entity_poly.type
_entity_poly.pdbx_seq_one_letter_code
_entity_poly.pdbx_strand_id
1 'polypeptide(L)'
;DVELIKTKIGYMSQKFSLHDDLTISENLNFYGGIYGLSSKQIKNKMNQLLNQLELENEKNNLVKSLPLGWKQKLSFSISIFHDPKIVFLDEPTGGVDPITRREFWELIYAAATRGTTVFVTTHYMDEAEYCDRVCIMVDGKIEALNTPGQLRQTFNASSMDQVFYTLARNAKRSELT
;
A
#
# COMPACT_ATOMS: atom_id res chain seq x y z
N ASP A 1 -21.22 -8.79 9.98
CA ASP A 1 -20.51 -8.67 11.26
C ASP A 1 -19.24 -7.85 11.05
N VAL A 2 -19.13 -6.69 11.71
CA VAL A 2 -18.01 -5.73 11.53
C VAL A 2 -16.68 -6.35 11.95
N GLU A 3 -16.68 -7.13 13.03
CA GLU A 3 -15.46 -7.78 13.53
C GLU A 3 -14.92 -8.81 12.53
N LEU A 4 -15.80 -9.56 11.87
CA LEU A 4 -15.40 -10.51 10.83
C LEU A 4 -14.81 -9.81 9.59
N ILE A 5 -15.31 -8.62 9.27
CA ILE A 5 -14.78 -7.82 8.14
C ILE A 5 -13.36 -7.35 8.45
N LYS A 6 -13.11 -6.85 9.66
CA LYS A 6 -11.78 -6.38 10.11
C LYS A 6 -10.70 -7.47 9.97
N THR A 7 -11.03 -8.73 10.22
CA THR A 7 -10.08 -9.85 10.07
C THR A 7 -9.77 -10.21 8.61
N LYS A 8 -10.51 -9.66 7.64
CA LYS A 8 -10.35 -9.95 6.21
C LYS A 8 -9.77 -8.79 5.42
N ILE A 9 -9.59 -7.64 6.05
CA ILE A 9 -9.11 -6.41 5.44
C ILE A 9 -7.81 -6.00 6.11
N GLY A 10 -6.81 -5.69 5.30
CA GLY A 10 -5.63 -4.96 5.72
C GLY A 10 -5.79 -3.47 5.41
N TYR A 11 -5.15 -2.63 6.21
CA TYR A 11 -5.12 -1.18 5.97
C TYR A 11 -3.76 -0.61 6.36
N MET A 12 -3.19 0.18 5.47
CA MET A 12 -2.01 0.99 5.72
C MET A 12 -2.36 2.45 5.45
N SER A 13 -2.38 3.27 6.50
CA SER A 13 -2.62 4.71 6.37
C SER A 13 -1.37 5.46 5.93
N GLN A 14 -1.55 6.62 5.33
CA GLN A 14 -0.47 7.53 4.94
C GLN A 14 0.45 7.89 6.12
N LYS A 15 -0.14 8.14 7.30
CA LYS A 15 0.63 8.26 8.54
C LYS A 15 0.81 6.87 9.14
N PHE A 16 2.06 6.52 9.46
CA PHE A 16 2.35 5.20 10.04
C PHE A 16 1.52 4.96 11.29
N SER A 17 0.82 3.84 11.31
CA SER A 17 0.16 3.32 12.50
C SER A 17 1.10 2.54 13.42
N LEU A 18 2.40 2.42 13.08
CA LEU A 18 3.39 1.74 13.90
C LEU A 18 3.63 2.49 15.20
N HIS A 19 3.82 1.75 16.28
CA HIS A 19 4.21 2.31 17.56
C HIS A 19 5.71 2.56 17.59
N ASP A 20 6.11 3.82 17.49
CA ASP A 20 7.51 4.24 17.39
C ASP A 20 8.35 3.86 18.62
N ASP A 21 7.72 3.78 19.80
CA ASP A 21 8.37 3.42 21.08
C ASP A 21 8.37 1.91 21.38
N LEU A 22 7.84 1.11 20.47
CA LEU A 22 7.94 -0.34 20.52
C LEU A 22 9.01 -0.82 19.54
N THR A 23 9.59 -1.97 19.83
CA THR A 23 10.49 -2.68 18.93
C THR A 23 9.72 -3.25 17.73
N ILE A 24 10.44 -3.67 16.68
CA ILE A 24 9.85 -4.36 15.54
C ILE A 24 9.08 -5.60 16.00
N SER A 25 9.67 -6.43 16.86
CA SER A 25 9.03 -7.64 17.36
C SER A 25 7.81 -7.35 18.23
N GLU A 26 7.83 -6.29 19.04
CA GLU A 26 6.68 -5.89 19.85
C GLU A 26 5.53 -5.37 18.98
N ASN A 27 5.82 -4.57 17.94
CA ASN A 27 4.81 -4.17 16.95
C ASN A 27 4.15 -5.39 16.28
N LEU A 28 4.94 -6.35 15.81
CA LEU A 28 4.42 -7.57 15.17
C LEU A 28 3.58 -8.41 16.12
N ASN A 29 3.98 -8.53 17.39
CA ASN A 29 3.17 -9.20 18.42
C ASN A 29 1.86 -8.46 18.69
N PHE A 30 1.91 -7.15 18.83
CA PHE A 30 0.74 -6.30 19.09
C PHE A 30 -0.30 -6.42 17.97
N TYR A 31 0.10 -6.17 16.73
CA TYR A 31 -0.82 -6.25 15.59
C TYR A 31 -1.27 -7.68 15.31
N GLY A 32 -0.39 -8.67 15.44
CA GLY A 32 -0.77 -10.07 15.36
C GLY A 32 -1.86 -10.45 16.34
N GLY A 33 -1.77 -9.94 17.57
CA GLY A 33 -2.81 -10.10 18.60
C GLY A 33 -4.13 -9.41 18.23
N ILE A 34 -4.09 -8.17 17.71
CA ILE A 34 -5.28 -7.45 17.23
C ILE A 34 -5.98 -8.22 16.11
N TYR A 35 -5.23 -8.84 15.21
CA TYR A 35 -5.75 -9.64 14.10
C TYR A 35 -6.21 -11.05 14.53
N GLY A 36 -6.12 -11.39 15.82
CA GLY A 36 -6.58 -12.66 16.35
C GLY A 36 -5.66 -13.86 16.06
N LEU A 37 -4.39 -13.60 15.71
CA LEU A 37 -3.41 -14.66 15.50
C LEU A 37 -2.97 -15.27 16.84
N SER A 38 -2.83 -16.58 16.88
CA SER A 38 -2.23 -17.27 18.04
C SER A 38 -0.74 -16.96 18.15
N SER A 39 -0.17 -17.06 19.36
CA SER A 39 1.26 -16.80 19.60
C SER A 39 2.19 -17.66 18.72
N LYS A 40 1.78 -18.88 18.39
CA LYS A 40 2.52 -19.77 17.46
C LYS A 40 2.51 -19.22 16.03
N GLN A 41 1.35 -18.75 15.56
CA GLN A 41 1.22 -18.16 14.23
C GLN A 41 2.03 -16.87 14.15
N ILE A 42 1.93 -15.99 15.16
CA ILE A 42 2.70 -14.74 15.21
C ILE A 42 4.20 -15.04 15.14
N LYS A 43 4.70 -15.96 15.95
CA LYS A 43 6.14 -16.32 15.95
C LYS A 43 6.62 -16.83 14.58
N ASN A 44 5.83 -17.71 13.95
CA ASN A 44 6.20 -18.25 12.64
C ASN A 44 6.20 -17.17 11.55
N LYS A 45 5.14 -16.36 11.49
CA LYS A 45 5.02 -15.29 10.51
C LYS A 45 6.06 -14.18 10.74
N MET A 46 6.35 -13.85 11.99
CA MET A 46 7.40 -12.90 12.35
C MET A 46 8.77 -13.36 11.81
N ASN A 47 9.16 -14.61 12.04
CA ASN A 47 10.43 -15.12 11.55
C ASN A 47 10.51 -15.08 10.02
N GLN A 48 9.43 -15.45 9.32
CA GLN A 48 9.35 -15.38 7.86
C GLN A 48 9.48 -13.94 7.34
N LEU A 49 8.76 -13.00 7.98
CA LEU A 49 8.77 -11.60 7.60
C LEU A 49 10.12 -10.94 7.86
N LEU A 50 10.72 -11.17 9.02
CA LEU A 50 12.03 -10.63 9.36
C LEU A 50 13.09 -11.12 8.37
N ASN A 51 13.07 -12.41 8.02
CA ASN A 51 13.95 -12.97 6.99
C ASN A 51 13.72 -12.33 5.62
N GLN A 52 12.45 -12.23 5.20
CA GLN A 52 12.11 -11.60 3.90
C GLN A 52 12.56 -10.14 3.81
N LEU A 53 12.52 -9.40 4.91
CA LEU A 53 12.92 -8.00 4.98
C LEU A 53 14.39 -7.81 5.39
N GLU A 54 15.14 -8.89 5.64
CA GLU A 54 16.53 -8.84 6.14
C GLU A 54 16.65 -8.06 7.47
N LEU A 55 15.66 -8.18 8.35
CA LEU A 55 15.55 -7.46 9.63
C LEU A 55 15.73 -8.37 10.86
N GLU A 56 16.30 -9.58 10.71
CA GLU A 56 16.45 -10.51 11.83
C GLU A 56 17.31 -9.92 12.97
N ASN A 57 18.36 -9.21 12.60
CA ASN A 57 19.28 -8.57 13.56
C ASN A 57 18.68 -7.32 14.20
N GLU A 58 17.71 -6.69 13.53
CA GLU A 58 17.08 -5.43 13.93
C GLU A 58 15.78 -5.62 14.74
N LYS A 59 15.32 -6.85 14.93
CA LYS A 59 14.01 -7.16 15.54
C LYS A 59 13.77 -6.53 16.90
N ASN A 60 14.84 -6.26 17.66
CA ASN A 60 14.79 -5.64 19.00
C ASN A 60 15.02 -4.13 18.94
N ASN A 61 15.25 -3.54 17.78
CA ASN A 61 15.39 -2.10 17.64
C ASN A 61 14.02 -1.42 17.67
N LEU A 62 13.98 -0.21 18.23
CA LEU A 62 12.77 0.60 18.25
C LEU A 62 12.40 1.02 16.83
N VAL A 63 11.11 0.99 16.50
CA VAL A 63 10.62 1.39 15.17
C VAL A 63 11.02 2.82 14.83
N LYS A 64 11.09 3.74 15.81
CA LYS A 64 11.54 5.12 15.57
C LYS A 64 12.94 5.24 14.99
N SER A 65 13.81 4.27 15.23
CA SER A 65 15.20 4.26 14.71
C SER A 65 15.32 3.80 13.26
N LEU A 66 14.25 3.23 12.69
CA LEU A 66 14.27 2.75 11.31
C LEU A 66 14.23 3.92 10.32
N PRO A 67 14.97 3.83 9.21
CA PRO A 67 14.78 4.70 8.05
C PRO A 67 13.34 4.64 7.51
N LEU A 68 12.88 5.70 6.86
CA LEU A 68 11.51 5.84 6.37
C LEU A 68 11.06 4.65 5.50
N GLY A 69 11.89 4.26 4.53
CA GLY A 69 11.58 3.13 3.63
C GLY A 69 11.38 1.81 4.37
N TRP A 70 12.14 1.55 5.44
CA TRP A 70 11.96 0.37 6.29
C TRP A 70 10.68 0.44 7.11
N LYS A 71 10.33 1.62 7.63
CA LYS A 71 9.04 1.82 8.32
C LYS A 71 7.88 1.53 7.37
N GLN A 72 7.95 1.97 6.11
CA GLN A 72 6.93 1.70 5.10
C GLN A 72 6.81 0.20 4.80
N LYS A 73 7.93 -0.48 4.53
CA LYS A 73 7.93 -1.93 4.28
C LYS A 73 7.36 -2.71 5.48
N LEU A 74 7.73 -2.33 6.70
CA LEU A 74 7.21 -2.94 7.92
C LEU A 74 5.70 -2.66 8.09
N SER A 75 5.25 -1.43 7.87
CA SER A 75 3.83 -1.04 7.95
C SER A 75 2.98 -1.83 6.95
N PHE A 76 3.43 -1.93 5.69
CA PHE A 76 2.78 -2.76 4.68
C PHE A 76 2.73 -4.23 5.13
N SER A 77 3.84 -4.78 5.58
CA SER A 77 3.93 -6.18 6.00
C SER A 77 3.00 -6.49 7.18
N ILE A 78 2.84 -5.54 8.11
CA ILE A 78 1.87 -5.64 9.21
C ILE A 78 0.44 -5.58 8.68
N SER A 79 0.14 -4.74 7.70
CA SER A 79 -1.20 -4.63 7.13
C SER A 79 -1.69 -5.92 6.47
N ILE A 80 -0.77 -6.77 6.01
CA ILE A 80 -1.06 -8.09 5.41
C ILE A 80 -0.70 -9.28 6.32
N PHE A 81 -0.30 -9.04 7.58
CA PHE A 81 0.24 -10.05 8.49
C PHE A 81 -0.73 -11.20 8.80
N HIS A 82 -2.01 -10.94 8.73
CA HIS A 82 -3.10 -11.89 8.97
C HIS A 82 -3.66 -12.52 7.70
N ASP A 83 -2.97 -12.40 6.57
CA ASP A 83 -3.37 -12.89 5.23
C ASP A 83 -4.77 -12.39 4.81
N PRO A 84 -5.00 -11.06 4.78
CA PRO A 84 -6.28 -10.52 4.39
C PRO A 84 -6.58 -10.79 2.93
N LYS A 85 -7.87 -10.85 2.55
CA LYS A 85 -8.28 -10.96 1.15
C LYS A 85 -8.12 -9.66 0.38
N ILE A 86 -8.21 -8.53 1.08
CA ILE A 86 -8.10 -7.19 0.49
C ILE A 86 -7.22 -6.35 1.42
N VAL A 87 -6.32 -5.57 0.84
CA VAL A 87 -5.56 -4.55 1.58
C VAL A 87 -5.74 -3.20 0.90
N PHE A 88 -5.97 -2.17 1.71
CA PHE A 88 -6.02 -0.78 1.28
C PHE A 88 -4.74 -0.08 1.72
N LEU A 89 -4.07 0.56 0.78
CA LEU A 89 -2.82 1.29 0.97
C LEU A 89 -3.03 2.75 0.60
N ASP A 90 -2.88 3.63 1.58
CA ASP A 90 -3.11 5.06 1.38
C ASP A 90 -1.77 5.79 1.20
N GLU A 91 -1.45 6.19 -0.05
CA GLU A 91 -0.20 6.83 -0.46
C GLU A 91 1.06 6.14 0.10
N PRO A 92 1.21 4.81 -0.07
CA PRO A 92 2.17 4.00 0.69
C PRO A 92 3.63 4.33 0.38
N THR A 93 3.92 4.98 -0.72
CA THR A 93 5.26 5.30 -1.22
C THR A 93 5.62 6.78 -1.06
N GLY A 94 4.78 7.55 -0.34
CA GLY A 94 5.00 8.96 -0.12
C GLY A 94 6.33 9.25 0.59
N GLY A 95 7.16 10.15 0.01
CA GLY A 95 8.39 10.62 0.63
C GLY A 95 9.60 9.68 0.57
N VAL A 96 9.53 8.52 -0.11
CA VAL A 96 10.70 7.66 -0.32
C VAL A 96 11.37 7.90 -1.66
N ASP A 97 12.64 7.52 -1.74
CA ASP A 97 13.42 7.57 -2.96
C ASP A 97 12.91 6.56 -4.02
N PRO A 98 13.28 6.75 -5.31
CA PRO A 98 12.78 5.91 -6.40
C PRO A 98 13.16 4.42 -6.28
N ILE A 99 14.31 4.10 -5.67
CA ILE A 99 14.75 2.71 -5.50
C ILE A 99 13.86 2.01 -4.46
N THR A 100 13.70 2.64 -3.29
CA THR A 100 12.82 2.16 -2.23
C THR A 100 11.37 2.02 -2.70
N ARG A 101 10.89 2.96 -3.55
CA ARG A 101 9.56 2.89 -4.16
C ARG A 101 9.41 1.64 -5.02
N ARG A 102 10.38 1.34 -5.86
CA ARG A 102 10.36 0.14 -6.71
C ARG A 102 10.32 -1.14 -5.87
N GLU A 103 11.18 -1.24 -4.86
CA GLU A 103 11.20 -2.38 -3.94
C GLU A 103 9.86 -2.54 -3.20
N PHE A 104 9.20 -1.44 -2.87
CA PHE A 104 7.87 -1.48 -2.25
C PHE A 104 6.82 -2.06 -3.21
N TRP A 105 6.85 -1.68 -4.49
CA TRP A 105 5.96 -2.26 -5.50
C TRP A 105 6.22 -3.76 -5.72
N GLU A 106 7.45 -4.24 -5.58
CA GLU A 106 7.74 -5.67 -5.59
C GLU A 106 7.05 -6.42 -4.43
N LEU A 107 6.98 -5.82 -3.25
CA LEU A 107 6.21 -6.38 -2.13
C LEU A 107 4.70 -6.41 -2.42
N ILE A 108 4.15 -5.37 -3.06
CA ILE A 108 2.75 -5.33 -3.50
C ILE A 108 2.48 -6.49 -4.48
N TYR A 109 3.30 -6.65 -5.51
CA TYR A 109 3.16 -7.73 -6.48
C TYR A 109 3.25 -9.11 -5.83
N ALA A 110 4.18 -9.30 -4.90
CA ALA A 110 4.28 -10.54 -4.15
C ALA A 110 3.01 -10.84 -3.33
N ALA A 111 2.37 -9.84 -2.75
CA ALA A 111 1.09 -10.00 -2.05
C ALA A 111 -0.06 -10.33 -3.02
N ALA A 112 -0.14 -9.62 -4.15
CA ALA A 112 -1.14 -9.86 -5.19
C ALA A 112 -1.03 -11.27 -5.78
N THR A 113 0.19 -11.75 -6.06
CA THR A 113 0.45 -13.12 -6.55
C THR A 113 -0.01 -14.19 -5.55
N ARG A 114 -0.01 -13.89 -4.24
CA ARG A 114 -0.55 -14.79 -3.21
C ARG A 114 -2.07 -14.74 -3.10
N GLY A 115 -2.75 -13.92 -3.91
CA GLY A 115 -4.21 -13.82 -3.98
C GLY A 115 -4.82 -12.71 -3.13
N THR A 116 -4.02 -11.79 -2.58
CA THR A 116 -4.52 -10.59 -1.93
C THR A 116 -4.91 -9.55 -2.97
N THR A 117 -6.12 -9.04 -2.95
CA THR A 117 -6.49 -7.86 -3.74
C THR A 117 -5.89 -6.61 -3.10
N VAL A 118 -5.06 -5.89 -3.84
CA VAL A 118 -4.41 -4.67 -3.33
C VAL A 118 -5.05 -3.44 -3.95
N PHE A 119 -5.55 -2.55 -3.11
CA PHE A 119 -6.11 -1.25 -3.49
C PHE A 119 -5.14 -0.16 -3.03
N VAL A 120 -4.58 0.59 -3.97
CA VAL A 120 -3.59 1.65 -3.69
C VAL A 120 -4.16 3.00 -4.07
N THR A 121 -4.10 3.98 -3.17
CA THR A 121 -4.25 5.40 -3.54
C THR A 121 -2.86 6.00 -3.76
N THR A 122 -2.73 6.82 -4.78
CA THR A 122 -1.49 7.55 -5.06
C THR A 122 -1.78 8.84 -5.82
N HIS A 123 -0.94 9.83 -5.62
CA HIS A 123 -0.90 11.04 -6.45
C HIS A 123 0.26 11.02 -7.45
N TYR A 124 1.04 9.94 -7.50
CA TYR A 124 2.10 9.72 -8.48
C TYR A 124 1.53 8.96 -9.69
N MET A 125 1.40 9.66 -10.81
CA MET A 125 0.78 9.07 -12.02
C MET A 125 1.64 7.99 -12.67
N ASP A 126 2.94 7.99 -12.46
CA ASP A 126 3.84 6.92 -12.87
C ASP A 126 3.52 5.58 -12.16
N GLU A 127 3.06 5.63 -10.92
CA GLU A 127 2.63 4.43 -10.18
C GLU A 127 1.37 3.80 -10.76
N ALA A 128 0.51 4.57 -11.39
CA ALA A 128 -0.67 4.06 -12.06
C ALA A 128 -0.32 3.05 -13.17
N GLU A 129 0.87 3.16 -13.78
CA GLU A 129 1.36 2.22 -14.80
C GLU A 129 1.65 0.82 -14.21
N TYR A 130 1.82 0.71 -12.90
CA TYR A 130 2.08 -0.56 -12.20
C TYR A 130 0.79 -1.32 -11.84
N CYS A 131 -0.38 -0.70 -12.03
CA CYS A 131 -1.66 -1.26 -11.63
C CYS A 131 -2.35 -2.01 -12.77
N ASP A 132 -3.06 -3.11 -12.46
CA ASP A 132 -3.92 -3.79 -13.44
C ASP A 132 -5.09 -2.90 -13.89
N ARG A 133 -5.63 -2.11 -12.96
CA ARG A 133 -6.74 -1.17 -13.20
C ARG A 133 -6.52 0.12 -12.45
N VAL A 134 -6.87 1.22 -13.08
CA VAL A 134 -6.74 2.57 -12.54
C VAL A 134 -8.10 3.25 -12.54
N CYS A 135 -8.45 3.82 -11.39
CA CYS A 135 -9.60 4.70 -11.20
C CYS A 135 -9.09 6.14 -11.03
N ILE A 136 -9.44 7.03 -11.91
CA ILE A 136 -9.06 8.44 -11.82
C ILE A 136 -10.23 9.23 -11.27
N MET A 137 -9.98 9.94 -10.16
CA MET A 137 -10.94 10.84 -9.54
C MET A 137 -10.53 12.29 -9.76
N VAL A 138 -11.48 13.12 -10.18
CA VAL A 138 -11.33 14.58 -10.27
C VAL A 138 -12.54 15.23 -9.63
N ASP A 139 -12.34 16.19 -8.76
CA ASP A 139 -13.40 16.95 -8.05
C ASP A 139 -14.46 16.04 -7.41
N GLY A 140 -14.01 14.95 -6.79
CA GLY A 140 -14.86 13.99 -6.05
C GLY A 140 -15.66 13.03 -6.94
N LYS A 141 -15.44 13.05 -8.26
CA LYS A 141 -16.11 12.16 -9.23
C LYS A 141 -15.13 11.18 -9.87
N ILE A 142 -15.61 9.99 -10.18
CA ILE A 142 -14.84 9.04 -10.98
C ILE A 142 -14.99 9.42 -12.45
N GLU A 143 -13.92 9.92 -13.04
CA GLU A 143 -13.90 10.37 -14.44
C GLU A 143 -13.44 9.27 -15.40
N ALA A 144 -12.63 8.33 -14.94
CA ALA A 144 -12.20 7.20 -15.76
C ALA A 144 -11.87 5.98 -14.90
N LEU A 145 -12.14 4.78 -15.43
CA LEU A 145 -11.81 3.50 -14.82
C LEU A 145 -11.49 2.49 -15.91
N ASN A 146 -10.23 2.10 -16.04
CA ASN A 146 -9.79 1.06 -16.98
C ASN A 146 -8.34 0.62 -16.69
N THR A 147 -7.77 -0.22 -17.56
CA THR A 147 -6.32 -0.50 -17.53
C THR A 147 -5.52 0.74 -17.97
N PRO A 148 -4.27 0.92 -17.51
CA PRO A 148 -3.43 2.06 -17.94
C PRO A 148 -3.33 2.17 -19.46
N GLY A 149 -3.11 1.05 -20.16
CA GLY A 149 -3.00 1.01 -21.61
C GLY A 149 -4.26 1.49 -22.33
N GLN A 150 -5.44 1.05 -21.87
CA GLN A 150 -6.74 1.48 -22.44
C GLN A 150 -7.03 2.95 -22.13
N LEU A 151 -6.67 3.45 -20.96
CA LEU A 151 -6.82 4.86 -20.64
C LEU A 151 -5.95 5.72 -21.56
N ARG A 152 -4.67 5.38 -21.73
CA ARG A 152 -3.79 6.10 -22.68
C ARG A 152 -4.35 6.10 -24.10
N GLN A 153 -4.85 4.97 -24.57
CA GLN A 153 -5.46 4.87 -25.89
C GLN A 153 -6.73 5.74 -26.01
N THR A 154 -7.62 5.67 -25.03
CA THR A 154 -8.89 6.45 -25.03
C THR A 154 -8.64 7.94 -25.06
N PHE A 155 -7.64 8.43 -24.33
CA PHE A 155 -7.31 9.85 -24.23
C PHE A 155 -6.22 10.30 -25.20
N ASN A 156 -5.76 9.41 -26.11
CA ASN A 156 -4.65 9.66 -27.04
C ASN A 156 -3.44 10.25 -26.33
N ALA A 157 -3.07 9.65 -25.21
CA ALA A 157 -2.01 10.11 -24.30
C ALA A 157 -0.81 9.16 -24.32
N SER A 158 0.39 9.69 -24.13
CA SER A 158 1.64 8.91 -24.06
C SER A 158 1.95 8.41 -22.64
N SER A 159 1.32 9.00 -21.62
CA SER A 159 1.53 8.66 -20.20
C SER A 159 0.26 8.85 -19.38
N MET A 160 0.22 8.26 -18.17
CA MET A 160 -0.89 8.49 -17.24
C MET A 160 -0.95 9.93 -16.74
N ASP A 161 0.17 10.64 -16.66
CA ASP A 161 0.18 12.09 -16.39
C ASP A 161 -0.63 12.88 -17.40
N GLN A 162 -0.48 12.57 -18.68
CA GLN A 162 -1.26 13.24 -19.73
C GLN A 162 -2.74 12.91 -19.67
N VAL A 163 -3.10 11.66 -19.33
CA VAL A 163 -4.50 11.26 -19.10
C VAL A 163 -5.09 12.09 -17.96
N PHE A 164 -4.42 12.12 -16.81
CA PHE A 164 -4.86 12.89 -15.65
C PHE A 164 -5.00 14.39 -15.95
N TYR A 165 -3.98 14.98 -16.59
CA TYR A 165 -4.01 16.40 -16.99
C TYR A 165 -5.21 16.73 -17.88
N THR A 166 -5.52 15.85 -18.85
CA THR A 166 -6.65 16.02 -19.77
C THR A 166 -7.98 16.02 -19.00
N LEU A 167 -8.16 15.06 -18.09
CA LEU A 167 -9.37 14.94 -17.26
C LEU A 167 -9.53 16.13 -16.32
N ALA A 168 -8.46 16.51 -15.60
CA ALA A 168 -8.48 17.64 -14.67
C ALA A 168 -8.76 18.99 -15.36
N ARG A 169 -8.28 19.16 -16.60
CA ARG A 169 -8.56 20.37 -17.40
C ARG A 169 -10.01 20.43 -17.88
N ASN A 170 -10.59 19.29 -18.23
CA ASN A 170 -11.99 19.20 -18.66
C ASN A 170 -12.97 19.48 -17.52
N ALA A 171 -12.68 18.98 -16.32
CA ALA A 171 -13.47 19.23 -15.13
C ALA A 171 -13.56 20.73 -14.81
N LYS A 172 -12.44 21.44 -14.79
CA LYS A 172 -12.39 22.90 -14.59
C LYS A 172 -13.18 23.69 -15.66
N ARG A 173 -13.28 23.20 -16.89
CA ARG A 173 -14.05 23.86 -17.93
C ARG A 173 -15.57 23.69 -17.76
N SER A 174 -16.01 22.54 -17.24
CA SER A 174 -17.43 22.27 -17.00
C SER A 174 -18.02 23.07 -15.83
N GLU A 175 -17.19 23.60 -14.93
CA GLU A 175 -17.62 24.48 -13.84
C GLU A 175 -17.79 25.95 -14.28
N LEU A 176 -17.24 26.32 -15.43
CA LEU A 176 -17.28 27.70 -15.97
C LEU A 176 -18.39 27.89 -17.03
N THR A 177 -19.15 26.85 -17.33
CA THR A 177 -20.31 26.86 -18.26
C THR A 177 -21.59 26.53 -17.51
#